data_916c981ce6bd3aa340066bd51b2cd58a
#
_entry.id   916c981ce6bd3aa340066bd51b2cd58a
#
_cell.length_a   1.000
_cell.length_b   1.000
_cell.length_c   1.000
_cell.angle_alpha   90.00
_cell.angle_beta   90.00
_cell.angle_gamma   90.00
#
_symmetry.space_group_name_H-M   'P 1'
#
loop_
_entity.id
_entity.type
_entity.pdbx_description
1 polymer ?
#
loop_
_entity_poly.entity_id
_entity_poly.type
_entity_poly.pdbx_seq_one_letter_code
_entity_poly.pdbx_strand_id
1 'polypeptide(L)'
;MYKRQQEYTGCNVGDFRLSCLTVADSRGAFGADFTYVSHTVEAGKYQLTGLPCAHAEENDAETLIVRMQDETTGLTLELLYGVFAQQDVITRAARLTNHGDAPLRLDKAASACLDLPFGRWDLLHFHGRHAMERQLEREAVGTNIQTISSVRGSSSHHNNPFLILCQQDATETSGACYGVMMVYSGSYQMDVERSQTGLVRVVSGIQEERFAWNLKPGE
;
A
#
# COMPACT_ATOMS: atom_id res chain seq x y z
N MET A 1 25.66 2.83 5.69
CA MET A 1 25.18 1.48 5.35
C MET A 1 23.70 1.61 4.98
N TYR A 2 23.36 1.58 3.69
CA TYR A 2 21.96 1.62 3.26
C TYR A 2 21.33 0.29 3.66
N LYS A 3 20.42 0.30 4.65
CA LYS A 3 19.55 -0.86 4.89
C LYS A 3 18.73 -1.06 3.61
N ARG A 4 18.71 -2.29 3.09
CA ARG A 4 17.84 -2.65 1.97
C ARG A 4 16.41 -2.35 2.40
N GLN A 5 15.70 -1.55 1.61
CA GLN A 5 14.28 -1.29 1.82
C GLN A 5 13.53 -2.60 1.61
N GLN A 6 12.62 -2.92 2.52
CA GLN A 6 11.70 -4.03 2.32
C GLN A 6 10.56 -3.58 1.42
N GLU A 7 10.22 -4.39 0.45
CA GLU A 7 9.13 -4.12 -0.50
C GLU A 7 7.74 -4.09 0.18
N TYR A 8 7.59 -4.84 1.26
CA TYR A 8 6.41 -4.85 2.11
C TYR A 8 6.86 -4.95 3.57
N THR A 9 6.73 -3.87 4.31
CA THR A 9 7.33 -3.75 5.64
C THR A 9 6.37 -4.26 6.70
N GLY A 10 6.81 -5.23 7.48
CA GLY A 10 6.18 -5.57 8.76
C GLY A 10 6.62 -4.60 9.88
N CYS A 11 5.91 -4.62 11.01
CA CYS A 11 6.38 -3.96 12.22
C CYS A 11 7.51 -4.76 12.88
N ASN A 12 8.36 -4.09 13.67
CA ASN A 12 9.43 -4.68 14.49
C ASN A 12 10.58 -5.39 13.73
N VAL A 13 10.75 -5.14 12.44
CA VAL A 13 11.83 -5.72 11.62
C VAL A 13 13.04 -4.78 11.45
N GLY A 14 13.10 -3.73 12.26
CA GLY A 14 14.20 -2.74 12.24
C GLY A 14 14.06 -1.64 11.17
N ASP A 15 12.95 -1.60 10.45
CA ASP A 15 12.49 -0.42 9.72
C ASP A 15 11.44 0.30 10.60
N PHE A 16 11.75 1.52 11.03
CA PHE A 16 10.90 2.31 11.94
C PHE A 16 9.99 3.30 11.21
N ARG A 17 9.93 3.21 9.88
CA ARG A 17 8.99 3.95 9.05
C ARG A 17 7.61 3.25 9.07
N LEU A 18 6.63 3.88 8.44
CA LEU A 18 5.30 3.33 8.27
C LEU A 18 5.34 1.86 7.81
N SER A 19 4.70 0.98 8.58
CA SER A 19 4.55 -0.43 8.26
C SER A 19 3.32 -0.68 7.38
N CYS A 20 3.39 -1.74 6.56
CA CYS A 20 2.26 -2.22 5.77
C CYS A 20 1.44 -3.27 6.50
N LEU A 21 2.05 -3.95 7.45
CA LEU A 21 1.46 -5.04 8.19
C LEU A 21 1.71 -4.88 9.69
N THR A 22 0.65 -5.04 10.46
CA THR A 22 0.73 -5.26 11.90
C THR A 22 0.05 -6.58 12.21
N VAL A 23 0.83 -7.55 12.60
CA VAL A 23 0.36 -8.91 12.92
C VAL A 23 0.85 -9.32 14.31
N ALA A 24 -0.01 -9.98 15.06
CA ALA A 24 0.31 -10.56 16.36
C ALA A 24 -0.01 -12.06 16.38
N ASP A 25 0.84 -12.83 17.04
CA ASP A 25 0.57 -14.24 17.32
C ASP A 25 -0.39 -14.42 18.50
N SER A 26 -0.78 -15.66 18.80
CA SER A 26 -1.68 -16.00 19.91
C SER A 26 -1.14 -15.65 21.30
N ARG A 27 0.17 -15.38 21.42
CA ARG A 27 0.84 -14.96 22.65
C ARG A 27 0.96 -13.44 22.77
N GLY A 28 0.55 -12.71 21.72
CA GLY A 28 0.65 -11.25 21.63
C GLY A 28 2.02 -10.75 21.20
N ALA A 29 2.89 -11.61 20.66
CA ALA A 29 4.13 -11.17 20.03
C ALA A 29 3.82 -10.55 18.66
N PHE A 30 4.35 -9.35 18.43
CA PHE A 30 4.14 -8.60 17.20
C PHE A 30 5.32 -8.75 16.23
N GLY A 31 5.01 -8.84 14.95
CA GLY A 31 5.96 -8.76 13.85
C GLY A 31 5.83 -9.93 12.90
N ALA A 32 6.34 -9.71 11.69
CA ALA A 32 6.58 -10.75 10.70
C ALA A 32 7.87 -10.39 9.94
N ASP A 33 8.77 -11.33 9.78
CA ASP A 33 10.02 -11.17 9.04
C ASP A 33 9.97 -12.01 7.75
N PHE A 34 9.49 -11.38 6.68
CA PHE A 34 9.30 -12.04 5.41
C PHE A 34 10.61 -12.24 4.66
N THR A 35 10.93 -13.48 4.35
CA THR A 35 12.00 -13.88 3.44
C THR A 35 11.44 -14.22 2.07
N TYR A 36 12.17 -13.86 1.02
CA TYR A 36 11.82 -14.20 -0.36
C TYR A 36 11.89 -15.71 -0.58
N VAL A 37 10.85 -16.26 -1.22
CA VAL A 37 10.75 -17.68 -1.58
C VAL A 37 10.87 -17.87 -3.09
N SER A 38 10.00 -17.23 -3.86
CA SER A 38 9.93 -17.39 -5.30
C SER A 38 9.18 -16.25 -5.96
N HIS A 39 9.22 -16.20 -7.29
CA HIS A 39 8.31 -15.36 -8.07
C HIS A 39 7.86 -16.08 -9.33
N THR A 40 6.73 -15.65 -9.88
CA THR A 40 6.21 -16.06 -11.19
C THR A 40 5.76 -14.84 -11.98
N VAL A 41 5.83 -14.96 -13.32
CA VAL A 41 5.25 -13.97 -14.22
C VAL A 41 4.18 -14.71 -15.05
N GLU A 42 2.99 -14.16 -15.08
CA GLU A 42 1.82 -14.73 -15.73
C GLU A 42 1.23 -13.72 -16.73
N ALA A 43 0.72 -14.22 -17.85
CA ALA A 43 0.00 -13.38 -18.80
C ALA A 43 -1.34 -12.90 -18.19
N GLY A 44 -1.73 -11.68 -18.52
CA GLY A 44 -2.95 -11.06 -18.02
C GLY A 44 -2.81 -10.48 -16.61
N LYS A 45 -3.83 -9.77 -16.19
CA LYS A 45 -3.90 -9.15 -14.86
C LYS A 45 -4.52 -10.11 -13.84
N TYR A 46 -3.93 -10.19 -12.64
CA TYR A 46 -4.50 -10.94 -11.52
C TYR A 46 -5.93 -10.50 -11.18
N GLN A 47 -6.73 -11.42 -10.66
CA GLN A 47 -8.08 -11.19 -10.19
C GLN A 47 -8.14 -11.24 -8.66
N LEU A 48 -9.02 -10.42 -8.08
CA LEU A 48 -9.33 -10.39 -6.65
C LEU A 48 -10.77 -10.84 -6.46
N THR A 49 -10.98 -12.06 -5.99
CA THR A 49 -12.32 -12.62 -5.80
C THR A 49 -13.07 -11.82 -4.74
N GLY A 50 -14.24 -11.27 -5.12
CA GLY A 50 -15.10 -10.52 -4.19
C GLY A 50 -14.62 -9.10 -3.84
N LEU A 51 -13.53 -8.63 -4.44
CA LEU A 51 -13.00 -7.29 -4.24
C LEU A 51 -12.97 -6.51 -5.57
N PRO A 52 -13.15 -5.18 -5.53
CA PRO A 52 -12.98 -4.37 -6.72
C PRO A 52 -11.52 -4.40 -7.18
N CYS A 53 -11.33 -4.46 -8.48
CA CYS A 53 -10.01 -4.42 -9.10
C CYS A 53 -10.07 -3.67 -10.45
N ALA A 54 -8.92 -3.19 -10.92
CA ALA A 54 -8.83 -2.63 -12.24
C ALA A 54 -9.13 -3.72 -13.29
N HIS A 55 -9.87 -3.35 -14.33
CA HIS A 55 -10.14 -4.23 -15.47
C HIS A 55 -8.93 -4.26 -16.41
N ALA A 56 -8.72 -5.38 -17.07
CA ALA A 56 -7.79 -5.55 -18.17
C ALA A 56 -8.43 -6.44 -19.23
N GLU A 57 -8.22 -6.12 -20.48
CA GLU A 57 -8.52 -7.01 -21.60
C GLU A 57 -7.39 -8.05 -21.76
N GLU A 58 -7.60 -9.03 -22.60
CA GLU A 58 -6.60 -10.03 -22.92
C GLU A 58 -5.35 -9.38 -23.52
N ASN A 59 -4.18 -9.65 -22.94
CA ASN A 59 -2.87 -9.06 -23.31
C ASN A 59 -2.61 -7.61 -22.94
N ASP A 60 -3.48 -6.94 -22.16
CA ASP A 60 -3.23 -5.57 -21.71
C ASP A 60 -2.16 -5.50 -20.62
N ALA A 61 -1.96 -6.58 -19.88
CA ALA A 61 -1.08 -6.61 -18.72
C ALA A 61 -0.39 -7.96 -18.54
N GLU A 62 0.69 -7.94 -17.77
CA GLU A 62 1.32 -9.12 -17.17
C GLU A 62 1.25 -9.01 -15.65
N THR A 63 1.18 -10.15 -14.97
CA THR A 63 1.18 -10.21 -13.51
C THR A 63 2.48 -10.80 -12.99
N LEU A 64 3.24 -10.03 -12.20
CA LEU A 64 4.30 -10.53 -11.36
C LEU A 64 3.72 -10.89 -9.99
N ILE A 65 3.95 -12.12 -9.53
CA ILE A 65 3.61 -12.59 -8.19
C ILE A 65 4.91 -12.89 -7.45
N VAL A 66 5.17 -12.14 -6.37
CA VAL A 66 6.32 -12.39 -5.48
C VAL A 66 5.83 -13.07 -4.22
N ARG A 67 6.36 -14.27 -3.92
CA ARG A 67 6.04 -15.05 -2.72
C ARG A 67 7.12 -14.89 -1.67
N MET A 68 6.68 -14.59 -0.48
CA MET A 68 7.51 -14.40 0.70
C MET A 68 6.90 -15.18 1.87
N GLN A 69 7.72 -15.58 2.83
CA GLN A 69 7.28 -16.34 4.00
C GLN A 69 7.96 -15.86 5.27
N ASP A 70 7.19 -15.81 6.35
CA ASP A 70 7.69 -15.75 7.71
C ASP A 70 7.67 -17.16 8.31
N GLU A 71 8.85 -17.74 8.53
CA GLU A 71 9.00 -19.08 9.06
C GLU A 71 8.53 -19.20 10.52
N THR A 72 8.55 -18.10 11.27
CA THR A 72 8.21 -18.11 12.70
C THR A 72 6.70 -18.31 12.92
N THR A 73 5.88 -17.67 12.12
CA THR A 73 4.42 -17.72 12.24
C THR A 73 3.76 -18.62 11.21
N GLY A 74 4.49 -19.03 10.17
CA GLY A 74 3.94 -19.73 9.02
C GLY A 74 3.11 -18.83 8.10
N LEU A 75 3.22 -17.50 8.26
CA LEU A 75 2.51 -16.54 7.42
C LEU A 75 3.18 -16.42 6.05
N THR A 76 2.41 -16.61 4.99
CA THR A 76 2.84 -16.39 3.60
C THR A 76 2.25 -15.08 3.09
N LEU A 77 3.07 -14.32 2.38
CA LEU A 77 2.71 -13.09 1.70
C LEU A 77 2.92 -13.26 0.19
N GLU A 78 1.88 -13.02 -0.60
CA GLU A 78 1.99 -12.84 -2.04
C GLU A 78 1.79 -11.36 -2.39
N LEU A 79 2.78 -10.76 -3.02
CA LEU A 79 2.69 -9.42 -3.59
C LEU A 79 2.33 -9.55 -5.07
N LEU A 80 1.21 -8.98 -5.45
CA LEU A 80 0.65 -9.03 -6.80
C LEU A 80 0.89 -7.69 -7.50
N TYR A 81 1.55 -7.72 -8.66
CA TYR A 81 1.80 -6.55 -9.49
C TYR A 81 1.22 -6.80 -10.89
N GLY A 82 0.17 -6.10 -11.23
CA GLY A 82 -0.35 -6.09 -12.61
C GLY A 82 0.30 -4.94 -13.37
N VAL A 83 1.13 -5.23 -14.35
CA VAL A 83 1.91 -4.25 -15.11
C VAL A 83 1.26 -3.98 -16.45
N PHE A 84 0.83 -2.74 -16.65
CA PHE A 84 0.25 -2.24 -17.89
C PHE A 84 1.29 -1.34 -18.59
N ALA A 85 2.17 -1.97 -19.35
CA ALA A 85 3.34 -1.28 -19.92
C ALA A 85 2.98 -0.16 -20.92
N GLN A 86 1.85 -0.28 -21.62
CA GLN A 86 1.41 0.73 -22.61
C GLN A 86 0.76 1.95 -21.96
N GLN A 87 0.30 1.82 -20.72
CA GLN A 87 -0.41 2.85 -19.96
C GLN A 87 0.44 3.46 -18.83
N ASP A 88 1.67 2.98 -18.63
CA ASP A 88 2.53 3.35 -17.49
C ASP A 88 1.82 3.18 -16.12
N VAL A 89 1.04 2.09 -15.99
CA VAL A 89 0.25 1.79 -14.79
C VAL A 89 0.72 0.47 -14.18
N ILE A 90 0.86 0.46 -12.84
CA ILE A 90 1.09 -0.74 -12.05
C ILE A 90 -0.03 -0.85 -11.01
N THR A 91 -0.78 -1.95 -11.06
CA THR A 91 -1.74 -2.27 -10.00
C THR A 91 -1.07 -3.13 -8.93
N ARG A 92 -1.42 -2.90 -7.67
CA ARG A 92 -0.84 -3.58 -6.50
C ARG A 92 -1.91 -4.20 -5.64
N ALA A 93 -1.66 -5.42 -5.17
CA ALA A 93 -2.42 -6.05 -4.10
C ALA A 93 -1.50 -6.97 -3.27
N ALA A 94 -1.91 -7.25 -2.04
CA ALA A 94 -1.24 -8.19 -1.15
C ALA A 94 -2.23 -9.28 -0.75
N ARG A 95 -1.76 -10.54 -0.70
CA ARG A 95 -2.52 -11.68 -0.16
C ARG A 95 -1.73 -12.29 0.97
N LEU A 96 -2.37 -12.45 2.11
CA LEU A 96 -1.82 -13.09 3.29
C LEU A 96 -2.50 -14.45 3.48
N THR A 97 -1.72 -15.49 3.74
CA THR A 97 -2.22 -16.83 4.00
C THR A 97 -1.53 -17.40 5.23
N ASN A 98 -2.31 -17.85 6.21
CA ASN A 98 -1.79 -18.46 7.42
C ASN A 98 -1.61 -19.97 7.23
N HIS A 99 -0.39 -20.44 7.07
CA HIS A 99 -0.01 -21.84 7.01
C HIS A 99 0.46 -22.39 8.37
N GLY A 100 0.44 -21.58 9.41
CA GLY A 100 0.73 -21.98 10.77
C GLY A 100 -0.41 -22.75 11.43
N ASP A 101 -0.16 -23.23 12.67
CA ASP A 101 -1.12 -24.04 13.42
C ASP A 101 -2.03 -23.19 14.35
N ALA A 102 -1.77 -21.91 14.49
CA ALA A 102 -2.49 -21.01 15.37
C ALA A 102 -3.05 -19.77 14.60
N PRO A 103 -4.17 -19.19 15.05
CA PRO A 103 -4.69 -17.98 14.44
C PRO A 103 -3.73 -16.80 14.67
N LEU A 104 -3.67 -15.91 13.66
CA LEU A 104 -2.92 -14.65 13.70
C LEU A 104 -3.89 -13.48 13.71
N ARG A 105 -3.63 -12.49 14.53
CA ARG A 105 -4.41 -11.26 14.55
C ARG A 105 -3.74 -10.20 13.68
N LEU A 106 -4.47 -9.72 12.69
CA LEU A 106 -4.05 -8.62 11.83
C LEU A 106 -4.72 -7.33 12.31
N ASP A 107 -3.93 -6.35 12.72
CA ASP A 107 -4.41 -5.01 13.08
C ASP A 107 -4.20 -3.99 11.95
N LYS A 108 -3.34 -4.34 10.97
CA LYS A 108 -3.13 -3.58 9.73
C LYS A 108 -2.74 -4.55 8.61
N ALA A 109 -3.31 -4.35 7.43
CA ALA A 109 -2.93 -5.06 6.20
C ALA A 109 -3.10 -4.10 5.02
N ALA A 110 -2.03 -3.39 4.66
CA ALA A 110 -2.05 -2.47 3.54
C ALA A 110 -1.97 -3.22 2.20
N SER A 111 -2.54 -2.63 1.17
CA SER A 111 -2.51 -3.18 -0.20
C SER A 111 -1.20 -2.86 -0.92
N ALA A 112 -0.58 -1.72 -0.59
CA ALA A 112 0.60 -1.24 -1.27
C ALA A 112 1.53 -0.45 -0.34
N CYS A 113 2.82 -0.61 -0.59
CA CYS A 113 3.91 0.22 -0.11
C CYS A 113 4.71 0.72 -1.32
N LEU A 114 5.03 1.99 -1.34
CA LEU A 114 5.84 2.59 -2.37
C LEU A 114 6.90 3.46 -1.71
N ASP A 115 8.16 3.16 -1.97
CA ASP A 115 9.29 3.99 -1.55
C ASP A 115 9.81 4.78 -2.75
N LEU A 116 9.75 6.11 -2.67
CA LEU A 116 10.29 7.00 -3.70
C LEU A 116 11.77 7.30 -3.46
N PRO A 117 12.54 7.57 -4.53
CA PRO A 117 13.94 7.93 -4.41
C PRO A 117 14.14 9.24 -3.67
N PHE A 118 15.38 9.52 -3.28
CA PHE A 118 15.76 10.81 -2.70
C PHE A 118 15.27 11.97 -3.55
N GLY A 119 14.72 12.97 -2.86
CA GLY A 119 14.24 14.17 -3.51
C GLY A 119 13.38 15.02 -2.58
N ARG A 120 13.00 16.17 -3.09
CA ARG A 120 11.97 17.00 -2.47
C ARG A 120 10.68 16.74 -3.21
N TRP A 121 9.70 16.24 -2.47
CA TRP A 121 8.41 15.85 -2.99
C TRP A 121 7.31 16.71 -2.39
N ASP A 122 6.34 17.06 -3.21
CA ASP A 122 5.07 17.63 -2.80
C ASP A 122 3.99 16.57 -2.91
N LEU A 123 3.07 16.60 -1.96
CA LEU A 123 1.84 15.84 -1.94
C LEU A 123 0.71 16.70 -2.47
N LEU A 124 0.03 16.23 -3.50
CA LEU A 124 -1.21 16.80 -4.00
C LEU A 124 -2.36 15.86 -3.67
N HIS A 125 -3.43 16.39 -3.12
CA HIS A 125 -4.64 15.63 -2.86
C HIS A 125 -5.89 16.48 -3.10
N PHE A 126 -7.03 15.82 -3.13
CA PHE A 126 -8.31 16.48 -3.37
C PHE A 126 -9.22 16.26 -2.17
N HIS A 127 -9.79 17.36 -1.70
CA HIS A 127 -10.77 17.38 -0.63
C HIS A 127 -12.02 18.16 -1.05
N GLY A 128 -13.05 18.16 -0.23
CA GLY A 128 -14.21 18.97 -0.52
C GLY A 128 -15.46 18.59 0.26
N ARG A 129 -16.55 19.20 -0.17
CA ARG A 129 -17.88 19.04 0.38
C ARG A 129 -18.91 19.26 -0.72
N HIS A 130 -20.19 19.08 -0.40
CA HIS A 130 -21.28 19.38 -1.32
C HIS A 130 -21.17 20.78 -1.90
N ALA A 131 -21.27 20.88 -3.23
CA ALA A 131 -21.10 22.08 -4.06
C ALA A 131 -19.69 22.73 -4.00
N MET A 132 -18.71 22.06 -3.39
CA MET A 132 -17.29 22.45 -3.35
C MET A 132 -16.41 21.20 -3.38
N GLU A 133 -16.65 20.32 -4.33
CA GLU A 133 -15.91 19.08 -4.51
C GLU A 133 -14.57 19.34 -5.19
N ARG A 134 -13.61 18.43 -4.98
CA ARG A 134 -12.31 18.40 -5.67
C ARG A 134 -11.49 19.68 -5.53
N GLN A 135 -11.45 20.24 -4.34
CA GLN A 135 -10.50 21.30 -4.06
C GLN A 135 -9.09 20.69 -4.02
N LEU A 136 -8.21 21.18 -4.86
CA LEU A 136 -6.81 20.73 -4.93
C LEU A 136 -6.03 21.40 -3.80
N GLU A 137 -5.30 20.60 -3.03
CA GLU A 137 -4.30 21.05 -2.08
C GLU A 137 -2.93 20.48 -2.47
N ARG A 138 -1.89 21.32 -2.39
CA ARG A 138 -0.49 20.95 -2.64
C ARG A 138 0.34 21.38 -1.46
N GLU A 139 1.02 20.45 -0.82
CA GLU A 139 1.85 20.70 0.34
C GLU A 139 3.17 19.91 0.26
N ALA A 140 4.23 20.42 0.87
CA ALA A 140 5.50 19.72 0.91
C ALA A 140 5.40 18.47 1.80
N VAL A 141 5.97 17.33 1.34
CA VAL A 141 6.08 16.13 2.16
C VAL A 141 7.03 16.40 3.32
N GLY A 142 6.47 16.41 4.53
CA GLY A 142 7.18 16.64 5.78
C GLY A 142 7.77 15.37 6.40
N THR A 143 8.39 15.52 7.57
CA THR A 143 8.89 14.41 8.40
C THR A 143 7.82 13.83 9.33
N ASN A 144 6.65 14.44 9.38
CA ASN A 144 5.45 13.91 10.03
C ASN A 144 4.66 13.06 9.03
N ILE A 145 3.81 12.20 9.54
CA ILE A 145 2.88 11.42 8.72
C ILE A 145 1.75 12.34 8.24
N GLN A 146 1.58 12.43 6.93
CA GLN A 146 0.45 13.11 6.28
C GLN A 146 -0.54 12.03 5.85
N THR A 147 -1.77 12.10 6.35
CA THR A 147 -2.79 11.07 6.16
C THR A 147 -3.97 11.60 5.37
N ILE A 148 -4.34 10.87 4.31
CA ILE A 148 -5.57 11.06 3.54
C ILE A 148 -6.45 9.84 3.79
N SER A 149 -7.63 10.03 4.38
CA SER A 149 -8.43 8.88 4.81
C SER A 149 -9.94 9.14 4.82
N SER A 150 -10.69 8.05 4.91
CA SER A 150 -12.10 8.07 5.24
C SER A 150 -12.42 6.96 6.25
N VAL A 151 -13.15 7.30 7.30
CA VAL A 151 -13.68 6.38 8.33
C VAL A 151 -15.20 6.23 8.24
N ARG A 152 -15.80 6.65 7.12
CA ARG A 152 -17.25 6.77 6.96
C ARG A 152 -17.94 5.49 6.47
N GLY A 153 -17.21 4.40 6.28
CA GLY A 153 -17.72 3.19 5.64
C GLY A 153 -17.72 3.28 4.10
N SER A 154 -17.39 4.47 3.57
CA SER A 154 -17.24 4.71 2.13
C SER A 154 -16.18 5.76 1.86
N SER A 155 -15.58 5.75 0.69
CA SER A 155 -14.86 6.90 0.16
C SER A 155 -15.84 8.05 -0.07
N SER A 156 -15.39 9.30 0.08
CA SER A 156 -16.27 10.47 -0.02
C SER A 156 -15.53 11.66 -0.61
N HIS A 157 -16.28 12.73 -0.92
CA HIS A 157 -15.70 13.99 -1.36
C HIS A 157 -14.92 14.73 -0.27
N HIS A 158 -15.05 14.33 0.99
CA HIS A 158 -14.26 14.93 2.08
C HIS A 158 -12.76 14.77 1.82
N ASN A 159 -12.33 13.56 1.51
CA ASN A 159 -11.03 13.25 0.92
C ASN A 159 -11.24 12.24 -0.20
N ASN A 160 -10.69 12.49 -1.37
CA ASN A 160 -10.75 11.52 -2.46
C ASN A 160 -9.68 10.44 -2.25
N PRO A 161 -9.94 9.15 -2.59
CA PRO A 161 -8.99 8.04 -2.44
C PRO A 161 -7.90 8.08 -3.51
N PHE A 162 -7.24 9.23 -3.63
CA PHE A 162 -6.26 9.53 -4.66
C PHE A 162 -5.30 10.59 -4.17
N LEU A 163 -4.01 10.40 -4.43
CA LEU A 163 -2.97 11.38 -4.20
C LEU A 163 -1.96 11.39 -5.37
N ILE A 164 -1.26 12.48 -5.51
CA ILE A 164 -0.11 12.60 -6.41
C ILE A 164 1.11 13.00 -5.59
N LEU A 165 2.21 12.32 -5.81
CA LEU A 165 3.52 12.76 -5.37
C LEU A 165 4.27 13.30 -6.57
N CYS A 166 4.65 14.56 -6.54
CA CYS A 166 5.40 15.19 -7.62
C CYS A 166 6.68 15.84 -7.06
N GLN A 167 7.68 15.97 -7.92
CA GLN A 167 8.85 16.77 -7.59
C GLN A 167 8.44 18.20 -7.26
N GLN A 168 9.12 18.83 -6.31
CA GLN A 168 8.74 20.18 -5.82
C GLN A 168 8.72 21.23 -6.93
N ASP A 169 9.53 21.07 -7.96
CA ASP A 169 9.61 21.92 -9.14
C ASP A 169 8.72 21.45 -10.32
N ALA A 170 7.94 20.37 -10.12
CA ALA A 170 7.04 19.88 -11.15
C ALA A 170 5.90 20.86 -11.42
N THR A 171 5.58 20.99 -12.70
CA THR A 171 4.48 21.80 -13.25
C THR A 171 3.50 20.89 -13.99
N GLU A 172 2.45 21.45 -14.58
CA GLU A 172 1.50 20.68 -15.42
C GLU A 172 2.12 20.10 -16.70
N THR A 173 3.30 20.58 -17.09
CA THR A 173 3.97 20.19 -18.36
C THR A 173 5.38 19.63 -18.17
N SER A 174 5.90 19.58 -16.95
CA SER A 174 7.26 19.12 -16.68
C SER A 174 7.45 18.59 -15.27
N GLY A 175 8.43 17.72 -15.08
CA GLY A 175 8.78 17.11 -13.80
C GLY A 175 8.19 15.70 -13.64
N ALA A 176 8.71 14.95 -12.66
CA ALA A 176 8.22 13.60 -12.35
C ALA A 176 7.04 13.66 -11.38
N CYS A 177 6.00 12.90 -11.69
CA CYS A 177 4.80 12.74 -10.87
C CYS A 177 4.40 11.26 -10.79
N TYR A 178 3.93 10.84 -9.62
CA TYR A 178 3.39 9.51 -9.36
C TYR A 178 2.00 9.63 -8.76
N GLY A 179 0.98 9.18 -9.48
CA GLY A 179 -0.38 9.08 -8.96
C GLY A 179 -0.59 7.76 -8.23
N VAL A 180 -1.20 7.79 -7.05
CA VAL A 180 -1.60 6.62 -6.28
C VAL A 180 -3.10 6.66 -6.08
N MET A 181 -3.80 5.63 -6.54
CA MET A 181 -5.25 5.49 -6.42
C MET A 181 -5.62 4.24 -5.64
N MET A 182 -6.55 4.37 -4.71
CA MET A 182 -7.15 3.24 -4.02
C MET A 182 -8.39 2.79 -4.77
N VAL A 183 -8.37 1.59 -5.37
CA VAL A 183 -9.52 0.99 -6.06
C VAL A 183 -10.39 0.27 -5.03
N TYR A 184 -10.96 1.04 -4.11
CA TYR A 184 -11.83 0.54 -3.05
C TYR A 184 -12.80 1.63 -2.61
N SER A 185 -14.08 1.30 -2.51
CA SER A 185 -15.13 2.28 -2.18
C SER A 185 -15.46 2.37 -0.69
N GLY A 186 -14.84 1.54 0.15
CA GLY A 186 -15.03 1.55 1.61
C GLY A 186 -14.15 2.58 2.33
N SER A 187 -14.03 2.41 3.65
CA SER A 187 -13.09 3.20 4.46
C SER A 187 -11.65 2.85 4.10
N TYR A 188 -10.84 3.87 3.88
CA TYR A 188 -9.46 3.72 3.41
C TYR A 188 -8.51 4.66 4.13
N GLN A 189 -7.22 4.37 4.02
CA GLN A 189 -6.15 5.22 4.51
C GLN A 189 -4.96 5.19 3.54
N MET A 190 -4.42 6.36 3.29
CA MET A 190 -3.20 6.58 2.51
C MET A 190 -2.30 7.49 3.33
N ASP A 191 -1.17 6.95 3.75
CA ASP A 191 -0.18 7.65 4.58
C ASP A 191 1.07 7.97 3.77
N VAL A 192 1.58 9.17 3.95
CA VAL A 192 2.82 9.63 3.32
C VAL A 192 3.75 10.15 4.41
N GLU A 193 4.98 9.68 4.42
CA GLU A 193 6.01 10.22 5.32
C GLU A 193 7.35 10.38 4.60
N ARG A 194 8.15 11.35 5.04
CA ARG A 194 9.55 11.47 4.68
C ARG A 194 10.42 11.07 5.85
N SER A 195 11.24 10.04 5.66
CA SER A 195 12.20 9.60 6.68
C SER A 195 13.25 10.66 6.99
N GLN A 196 13.96 10.49 8.10
CA GLN A 196 15.12 11.34 8.48
C GLN A 196 16.24 11.33 7.42
N THR A 197 16.30 10.29 6.59
CA THR A 197 17.27 10.15 5.50
C THR A 197 16.76 10.73 4.17
N GLY A 198 15.56 11.32 4.14
CA GLY A 198 15.00 11.97 2.95
C GLY A 198 14.28 11.03 1.97
N LEU A 199 14.09 9.77 2.32
CA LEU A 199 13.28 8.82 1.54
C LEU A 199 11.79 9.04 1.85
N VAL A 200 10.96 9.05 0.83
CA VAL A 200 9.51 9.19 0.97
C VAL A 200 8.86 7.81 0.83
N ARG A 201 7.96 7.49 1.76
CA ARG A 201 7.14 6.28 1.74
C ARG A 201 5.67 6.62 1.64
N VAL A 202 4.97 5.90 0.78
CA VAL A 202 3.51 5.85 0.74
C VAL A 202 3.05 4.48 1.15
N VAL A 203 2.10 4.41 2.08
CA VAL A 203 1.38 3.18 2.44
C VAL A 203 -0.10 3.40 2.17
N SER A 204 -0.72 2.49 1.42
CA SER A 204 -2.12 2.61 1.03
C SER A 204 -2.86 1.30 1.29
N GLY A 205 -4.04 1.40 1.91
CA GLY A 205 -4.86 0.23 2.23
C GLY A 205 -6.23 0.58 2.79
N ILE A 206 -6.93 -0.43 3.27
CA ILE A 206 -8.15 -0.22 4.05
C ILE A 206 -7.82 0.53 5.33
N GLN A 207 -8.80 1.28 5.84
CA GLN A 207 -8.66 2.04 7.08
C GLN A 207 -8.34 1.11 8.26
N GLU A 208 -7.26 1.42 8.98
CA GLU A 208 -6.79 0.61 10.12
C GLU A 208 -7.55 0.90 11.43
N GLU A 209 -8.19 2.06 11.55
CA GLU A 209 -9.01 2.38 12.73
C GLU A 209 -10.15 1.38 12.87
N ARG A 210 -10.19 0.66 13.98
CA ARG A 210 -11.15 -0.42 14.27
C ARG A 210 -11.06 -1.63 13.34
N PHE A 211 -9.98 -1.74 12.57
CA PHE A 211 -9.69 -2.96 11.83
C PHE A 211 -9.06 -3.99 12.78
N ALA A 212 -9.60 -5.19 12.79
CA ALA A 212 -8.99 -6.36 13.38
C ALA A 212 -9.52 -7.60 12.65
N TRP A 213 -8.61 -8.37 12.10
CA TRP A 213 -8.94 -9.63 11.43
C TRP A 213 -8.24 -10.80 12.11
N ASN A 214 -8.99 -11.85 12.40
CA ASN A 214 -8.43 -13.08 12.98
C ASN A 214 -8.23 -14.10 11.87
N LEU A 215 -7.03 -14.12 11.30
CA LEU A 215 -6.63 -14.98 10.19
C LEU A 215 -6.39 -16.39 10.73
N LYS A 216 -7.29 -17.32 10.44
CA LYS A 216 -7.24 -18.70 10.93
C LYS A 216 -6.23 -19.53 10.14
N PRO A 217 -5.74 -20.65 10.71
CA PRO A 217 -5.00 -21.65 9.96
C PRO A 217 -5.72 -22.06 8.67
N GLY A 218 -5.02 -22.02 7.55
CA GLY A 218 -5.53 -22.35 6.22
C GLY A 218 -6.34 -21.24 5.51
N GLU A 219 -6.55 -20.09 6.19
CA GLU A 219 -7.24 -18.95 5.61
C GLU A 219 -6.26 -18.02 4.89
#